data_c14febe6eecf59c71f7302d49443458b
#
_entry.id   c14febe6eecf59c71f7302d49443458b
#
_cell.length_a   1.000
_cell.length_b   1.000
_cell.length_c   1.000
_cell.angle_alpha   90.00
_cell.angle_beta   90.00
_cell.angle_gamma   90.00
#
_symmetry.space_group_name_H-M   'P 1'
#
loop_
_entity.id
_entity.type
_entity.pdbx_description
1 polymer ?
#
loop_
_entity_poly.entity_id
_entity_poly.type
_entity_poly.pdbx_seq_one_letter_code
_entity_poly.pdbx_strand_id
1 'polypeptide(L)'
;MVVLKYFFVILVNFSFTASIGHAYFQARLPKEVFDVQEPSSRIEGEPGSMSYRVRDCRKVSVTNLRRRIVNTSIQEWAYFGFEIYDLTDTRDDNPNYKREPWRRPVVDSAEALRVADSIAGYWSSTPDSAWILERQNQSWNLRGGDSRWRNPWSAAFVSWVMCESGLGDFNRFQRSVAHYSYIDQAIMSRATANSVSAFVAFDVGEKLIEPGDLLCRGSRPEYQTLAERRSQIGVGARTHCDIVIKLDSDKKRILLIGGNVRAWVRLKILPADFSNQGFLVPVPYNGRRLFAHLKLQADEVENGVFENSPSVQNLLCGGYDFYLPGIIDENSVKCVLQVKD
;
A
#
# COMPACT_ATOMS: atom_id res chain seq x y z
N MET A 1 29.72 74.32 8.44
CA MET A 1 28.46 73.64 8.85
C MET A 1 28.26 72.47 7.89
N VAL A 2 28.70 71.27 8.29
CA VAL A 2 28.65 70.05 7.44
C VAL A 2 27.49 69.20 7.96
N VAL A 3 26.48 68.98 7.14
CA VAL A 3 25.31 68.15 7.47
C VAL A 3 25.64 66.73 7.06
N LEU A 4 25.82 65.84 8.02
CA LEU A 4 26.04 64.41 7.87
C LEU A 4 24.67 63.71 7.68
N LYS A 5 24.38 63.17 6.48
CA LYS A 5 23.21 62.36 6.21
C LYS A 5 23.51 60.91 6.60
N TYR A 6 22.84 60.41 7.60
CA TYR A 6 22.86 58.99 7.96
C TYR A 6 21.91 58.25 7.03
N PHE A 7 22.45 57.32 6.22
CA PHE A 7 21.68 56.28 5.50
C PHE A 7 21.46 55.10 6.42
N PHE A 8 20.22 54.87 6.81
CA PHE A 8 19.83 53.63 7.50
C PHE A 8 19.61 52.55 6.41
N VAL A 9 20.51 51.56 6.35
CA VAL A 9 20.31 50.34 5.56
C VAL A 9 19.53 49.36 6.42
N ILE A 10 18.24 49.16 6.11
CA ILE A 10 17.41 48.11 6.69
C ILE A 10 17.78 46.79 6.01
N LEU A 11 18.56 45.96 6.68
CA LEU A 11 18.79 44.57 6.29
C LEU A 11 17.54 43.78 6.62
N VAL A 12 16.70 43.50 5.63
CA VAL A 12 15.61 42.55 5.72
C VAL A 12 16.21 41.14 5.63
N ASN A 13 16.39 40.49 6.77
CA ASN A 13 16.72 39.08 6.84
C ASN A 13 15.51 38.26 6.39
N PHE A 14 15.50 37.80 5.14
CA PHE A 14 14.62 36.72 4.69
C PHE A 14 15.13 35.39 5.27
N SER A 15 14.61 35.02 6.43
CA SER A 15 14.74 33.65 6.91
C SER A 15 13.88 32.75 6.04
N PHE A 16 14.49 32.09 5.07
CA PHE A 16 13.88 30.93 4.41
C PHE A 16 13.78 29.81 5.44
N THR A 17 12.66 29.72 6.12
CA THR A 17 12.29 28.48 6.83
C THR A 17 11.92 27.47 5.76
N ALA A 18 12.85 26.57 5.42
CA ALA A 18 12.53 25.36 4.72
C ALA A 18 11.51 24.61 5.59
N SER A 19 10.25 24.59 5.19
CA SER A 19 9.24 23.72 5.75
C SER A 19 9.67 22.30 5.45
N ILE A 20 10.34 21.64 6.40
CA ILE A 20 10.49 20.19 6.39
C ILE A 20 9.06 19.69 6.54
N GLY A 21 8.49 19.16 5.45
CA GLY A 21 7.17 18.54 5.48
C GLY A 21 7.19 17.45 6.52
N HIS A 22 6.59 17.70 7.67
CA HIS A 22 6.38 16.69 8.68
C HIS A 22 5.41 15.68 8.12
N ALA A 23 5.81 14.41 8.02
CA ALA A 23 4.90 13.33 7.69
C ALA A 23 3.75 13.36 8.70
N TYR A 24 2.53 13.47 8.21
CA TYR A 24 1.34 13.51 9.06
C TYR A 24 0.90 12.07 9.35
N PHE A 25 1.13 11.62 10.56
CA PHE A 25 0.71 10.28 11.00
C PHE A 25 -0.68 10.35 11.61
N GLN A 26 -1.64 9.68 10.99
CA GLN A 26 -2.97 9.51 11.55
C GLN A 26 -3.03 8.22 12.37
N ALA A 27 -3.49 8.31 13.62
CA ALA A 27 -3.82 7.12 14.40
C ALA A 27 -4.88 6.29 13.66
N ARG A 28 -4.86 4.97 13.83
CA ARG A 28 -5.92 4.12 13.30
C ARG A 28 -7.26 4.52 13.92
N LEU A 29 -8.30 4.44 13.12
CA LEU A 29 -9.64 4.79 13.57
C LEU A 29 -10.14 3.82 14.64
N PRO A 30 -10.91 4.30 15.63
CA PRO A 30 -11.53 3.44 16.61
C PRO A 30 -12.37 2.34 15.94
N LYS A 31 -12.46 1.17 16.58
CA LYS A 31 -13.21 0.01 16.06
C LYS A 31 -14.69 0.32 15.78
N GLU A 32 -15.27 1.24 16.52
CA GLU A 32 -16.65 1.70 16.37
C GLU A 32 -16.86 2.48 15.06
N VAL A 33 -15.80 3.10 14.53
CA VAL A 33 -15.80 3.83 13.26
C VAL A 33 -15.47 2.91 12.10
N PHE A 34 -14.42 2.08 12.28
CA PHE A 34 -13.99 1.12 11.29
C PHE A 34 -13.50 -0.17 11.94
N ASP A 35 -14.34 -1.21 11.91
CA ASP A 35 -14.08 -2.48 12.58
C ASP A 35 -12.97 -3.28 11.89
N VAL A 36 -11.73 -2.92 12.19
CA VAL A 36 -10.52 -3.64 11.81
C VAL A 36 -9.72 -3.96 13.06
N GLN A 37 -9.21 -5.17 13.18
CA GLN A 37 -8.26 -5.51 14.22
C GLN A 37 -6.88 -4.99 13.82
N GLU A 38 -6.36 -4.06 14.60
CA GLU A 38 -5.02 -3.50 14.35
C GLU A 38 -3.95 -4.58 14.30
N PRO A 39 -2.99 -4.48 13.37
CA PRO A 39 -1.90 -5.47 13.30
C PRO A 39 -1.06 -5.52 14.55
N SER A 40 -0.84 -4.39 15.22
CA SER A 40 -0.14 -4.27 16.51
C SER A 40 -0.78 -5.13 17.61
N SER A 41 -2.12 -5.19 17.65
CA SER A 41 -2.84 -6.00 18.65
C SER A 41 -2.64 -7.50 18.51
N ARG A 42 -2.02 -7.96 17.42
CA ARG A 42 -1.69 -9.37 17.14
C ARG A 42 -0.34 -9.80 17.71
N ILE A 43 0.38 -8.86 18.33
CA ILE A 43 1.73 -9.02 18.85
C ILE A 43 1.73 -8.75 20.36
N GLU A 44 2.63 -9.37 21.05
CA GLU A 44 3.01 -9.10 22.44
C GLU A 44 4.53 -8.93 22.56
N GLY A 45 4.98 -8.17 23.54
CA GLY A 45 6.39 -7.86 23.79
C GLY A 45 6.91 -6.70 22.95
N GLU A 46 8.12 -6.28 23.27
CA GLU A 46 8.81 -5.14 22.64
C GLU A 46 9.78 -5.59 21.54
N PRO A 47 10.23 -4.70 20.65
CA PRO A 47 11.26 -4.99 19.67
C PRO A 47 12.48 -5.68 20.30
N GLY A 48 12.78 -6.90 19.84
CA GLY A 48 13.82 -7.77 20.42
C GLY A 48 13.26 -8.96 21.19
N SER A 49 12.00 -8.90 21.64
CA SER A 49 11.31 -9.98 22.35
C SER A 49 9.87 -10.22 21.89
N MET A 50 9.50 -9.68 20.72
CA MET A 50 8.14 -9.82 20.18
C MET A 50 7.78 -11.26 19.93
N SER A 51 6.53 -11.62 20.23
CA SER A 51 5.90 -12.90 19.89
C SER A 51 4.50 -12.71 19.30
N TYR A 52 4.00 -13.72 18.60
CA TYR A 52 2.65 -13.70 18.05
C TYR A 52 1.62 -14.05 19.11
N ARG A 53 0.74 -13.10 19.45
CA ARG A 53 -0.42 -13.32 20.31
C ARG A 53 -1.59 -13.92 19.51
N VAL A 54 -1.80 -13.46 18.28
CA VAL A 54 -2.89 -13.91 17.40
C VAL A 54 -2.34 -14.18 16.00
N ARG A 55 -2.68 -15.35 15.43
CA ARG A 55 -2.33 -15.72 14.05
C ARG A 55 -3.55 -15.95 13.18
N ASP A 56 -4.67 -16.31 13.77
CA ASP A 56 -5.90 -16.57 13.04
C ASP A 56 -6.54 -15.29 12.53
N CYS A 57 -7.28 -15.40 11.44
CA CYS A 57 -8.10 -14.32 10.94
C CYS A 57 -9.45 -14.33 11.63
N ARG A 58 -9.97 -13.15 11.93
CA ARG A 58 -11.34 -13.00 12.43
C ARG A 58 -12.33 -13.49 11.38
N LYS A 59 -13.42 -14.07 11.84
CA LYS A 59 -14.58 -14.34 10.98
C LYS A 59 -15.33 -13.03 10.77
N VAL A 60 -15.19 -12.47 9.58
CA VAL A 60 -15.85 -11.24 9.17
C VAL A 60 -16.75 -11.54 7.97
N SER A 61 -17.91 -10.87 7.90
CA SER A 61 -18.77 -10.99 6.73
C SER A 61 -18.02 -10.49 5.48
N VAL A 62 -18.15 -11.22 4.38
CA VAL A 62 -17.59 -10.84 3.08
C VAL A 62 -18.48 -9.86 2.31
N THR A 63 -19.59 -9.41 2.89
CA THR A 63 -20.41 -8.36 2.33
C THR A 63 -19.57 -7.08 2.15
N ASN A 64 -19.65 -6.45 1.00
CA ASN A 64 -18.84 -5.28 0.64
C ASN A 64 -17.32 -5.53 0.70
N LEU A 65 -16.90 -6.72 0.27
CA LEU A 65 -15.51 -7.17 0.36
C LEU A 65 -14.52 -6.16 -0.28
N ARG A 66 -14.81 -5.65 -1.48
CA ARG A 66 -13.96 -4.64 -2.16
C ARG A 66 -13.78 -3.39 -1.32
N ARG A 67 -14.87 -2.82 -0.82
CA ARG A 67 -14.83 -1.64 0.06
C ARG A 67 -13.98 -1.88 1.30
N ARG A 68 -14.12 -3.06 1.92
CA ARG A 68 -13.37 -3.41 3.11
C ARG A 68 -11.86 -3.54 2.83
N ILE A 69 -11.47 -4.17 1.72
CA ILE A 69 -10.07 -4.27 1.29
C ILE A 69 -9.49 -2.86 1.06
N VAL A 70 -10.20 -2.01 0.34
CA VAL A 70 -9.79 -0.64 0.03
C VAL A 70 -9.61 0.17 1.32
N ASN A 71 -10.64 0.19 2.19
CA ASN A 71 -10.62 0.98 3.42
C ASN A 71 -9.53 0.50 4.41
N THR A 72 -9.33 -0.83 4.53
CA THR A 72 -8.26 -1.38 5.36
C THR A 72 -6.88 -0.94 4.87
N SER A 73 -6.67 -0.95 3.54
CA SER A 73 -5.42 -0.50 2.93
C SER A 73 -5.18 1.00 3.14
N ILE A 74 -6.23 1.81 3.02
CA ILE A 74 -6.16 3.27 3.20
C ILE A 74 -5.87 3.61 4.66
N GLN A 75 -6.45 2.89 5.64
CA GLN A 75 -6.16 3.12 7.05
C GLN A 75 -4.68 2.88 7.36
N GLU A 76 -4.08 1.83 6.82
CA GLU A 76 -2.66 1.60 7.01
C GLU A 76 -1.78 2.64 6.29
N TRP A 77 -2.19 3.09 5.11
CA TRP A 77 -1.51 4.20 4.44
C TRP A 77 -1.57 5.49 5.27
N ALA A 78 -2.71 5.79 5.88
CA ALA A 78 -2.87 6.91 6.81
C ALA A 78 -1.97 6.77 8.04
N TYR A 79 -1.93 5.58 8.65
CA TYR A 79 -1.07 5.27 9.79
C TYR A 79 0.42 5.42 9.46
N PHE A 80 0.84 5.14 8.22
CA PHE A 80 2.20 5.34 7.73
C PHE A 80 2.46 6.76 7.18
N GLY A 81 1.57 7.73 7.40
CA GLY A 81 1.82 9.15 7.13
C GLY A 81 1.41 9.63 5.75
N PHE A 82 0.51 8.95 5.07
CA PHE A 82 0.00 9.33 3.75
C PHE A 82 1.07 9.48 2.66
N GLU A 83 2.16 8.73 2.79
CA GLU A 83 3.28 8.78 1.88
C GLU A 83 2.89 8.40 0.45
N ILE A 84 3.29 9.22 -0.53
CA ILE A 84 2.99 9.05 -1.95
C ILE A 84 4.26 8.69 -2.71
N TYR A 85 4.12 7.78 -3.66
CA TYR A 85 5.15 7.46 -4.63
C TYR A 85 4.59 7.63 -6.04
N ASP A 86 4.71 8.84 -6.55
CA ASP A 86 4.30 9.17 -7.92
C ASP A 86 5.30 8.58 -8.92
N LEU A 87 4.77 7.81 -9.87
CA LEU A 87 5.52 7.15 -10.93
C LEU A 87 5.05 7.60 -12.32
N THR A 88 4.21 8.64 -12.39
CA THR A 88 3.72 9.15 -13.70
C THR A 88 4.84 9.76 -14.52
N ASP A 89 5.79 10.45 -13.87
CA ASP A 89 6.97 11.01 -14.54
C ASP A 89 8.01 9.97 -14.95
N THR A 90 7.84 8.71 -14.53
CA THR A 90 8.78 7.62 -14.83
C THR A 90 8.29 6.71 -15.96
N ARG A 91 7.29 7.16 -16.72
CA ARG A 91 6.80 6.48 -17.92
C ARG A 91 7.96 6.26 -18.90
N ASP A 92 8.07 5.08 -19.48
CA ASP A 92 9.22 4.70 -20.31
C ASP A 92 9.34 5.53 -21.60
N ASP A 93 8.27 6.17 -22.04
CA ASP A 93 8.23 7.08 -23.18
C ASP A 93 8.65 8.53 -22.84
N ASN A 94 8.94 8.84 -21.57
CA ASN A 94 9.42 10.16 -21.16
C ASN A 94 10.92 10.32 -21.44
N PRO A 95 11.34 11.09 -22.47
CA PRO A 95 12.74 11.23 -22.86
C PRO A 95 13.60 12.00 -21.82
N ASN A 96 12.95 12.73 -20.92
CA ASN A 96 13.61 13.52 -19.89
C ASN A 96 13.80 12.75 -18.57
N TYR A 97 13.20 11.58 -18.45
CA TYR A 97 13.32 10.79 -17.23
C TYR A 97 14.72 10.19 -17.11
N LYS A 98 15.45 10.60 -16.06
CA LYS A 98 16.72 9.99 -15.69
C LYS A 98 16.47 9.04 -14.52
N ARG A 99 16.73 7.74 -14.75
CA ARG A 99 16.62 6.72 -13.71
C ARG A 99 17.57 7.04 -12.57
N GLU A 100 17.03 7.41 -11.41
CA GLU A 100 17.87 7.55 -10.22
C GLU A 100 18.43 6.19 -9.79
N PRO A 101 19.71 6.16 -9.33
CA PRO A 101 20.27 4.95 -8.75
C PRO A 101 19.41 4.49 -7.59
N TRP A 102 19.04 3.20 -7.57
CA TRP A 102 18.26 2.64 -6.49
C TRP A 102 19.06 2.69 -5.17
N ARG A 103 18.66 3.56 -4.28
CA ARG A 103 19.14 3.60 -2.90
C ARG A 103 18.07 3.00 -1.99
N ARG A 104 18.45 2.10 -1.09
CA ARG A 104 17.53 1.65 -0.04
C ARG A 104 17.23 2.86 0.84
N PRO A 105 15.96 3.25 1.01
CA PRO A 105 15.64 4.33 1.93
C PRO A 105 16.08 3.94 3.33
N VAL A 106 16.66 4.88 4.02
CA VAL A 106 16.95 4.74 5.45
C VAL A 106 15.67 5.18 6.15
N VAL A 107 15.03 4.25 6.84
CA VAL A 107 13.93 4.58 7.76
C VAL A 107 14.58 5.12 9.03
N ASP A 108 14.07 6.23 9.54
CA ASP A 108 14.49 6.76 10.83
C ASP A 108 14.26 5.71 11.93
N SER A 109 15.16 5.64 12.91
CA SER A 109 15.10 4.65 13.98
C SER A 109 13.84 4.76 14.82
N ALA A 110 13.38 5.99 15.10
CA ALA A 110 12.16 6.23 15.86
C ALA A 110 10.93 5.74 15.10
N GLU A 111 10.89 6.00 13.79
CA GLU A 111 9.81 5.53 12.93
C GLU A 111 9.84 4.00 12.75
N ALA A 112 11.02 3.41 12.62
CA ALA A 112 11.17 1.95 12.55
C ALA A 112 10.63 1.27 13.82
N LEU A 113 10.82 1.87 14.99
CA LEU A 113 10.26 1.40 16.27
C LEU A 113 8.75 1.61 16.34
N ARG A 114 8.25 2.77 15.90
CA ARG A 114 6.81 3.09 15.91
C ARG A 114 5.97 2.09 15.14
N VAL A 115 6.48 1.57 14.02
CA VAL A 115 5.76 0.63 13.16
C VAL A 115 6.15 -0.83 13.36
N ALA A 116 7.01 -1.11 14.34
CA ALA A 116 7.60 -2.44 14.52
C ALA A 116 6.56 -3.52 14.80
N ASP A 117 5.65 -3.27 15.74
CA ASP A 117 4.55 -4.17 16.10
C ASP A 117 3.56 -4.36 14.94
N SER A 118 3.30 -3.30 14.18
CA SER A 118 2.43 -3.36 13.01
C SER A 118 2.99 -4.27 11.92
N ILE A 119 4.28 -4.14 11.61
CA ILE A 119 4.92 -5.00 10.60
C ILE A 119 5.02 -6.45 11.10
N ALA A 120 5.33 -6.65 12.38
CA ALA A 120 5.27 -7.98 12.99
C ALA A 120 3.85 -8.57 12.93
N GLY A 121 2.82 -7.73 13.15
CA GLY A 121 1.41 -8.09 13.03
C GLY A 121 0.99 -8.49 11.62
N TYR A 122 1.57 -7.87 10.57
CA TYR A 122 1.34 -8.35 9.21
C TYR A 122 1.90 -9.76 9.02
N TRP A 123 3.12 -10.03 9.48
CA TRP A 123 3.69 -11.38 9.41
C TRP A 123 2.85 -12.40 10.18
N SER A 124 2.23 -12.04 11.31
CA SER A 124 1.40 -12.95 12.09
C SER A 124 0.25 -13.56 11.29
N SER A 125 -0.24 -12.87 10.26
CA SER A 125 -1.34 -13.34 9.40
C SER A 125 -0.90 -14.40 8.38
N THR A 126 0.39 -14.70 8.30
CA THR A 126 0.96 -15.67 7.36
C THR A 126 1.41 -16.94 8.09
N PRO A 127 1.27 -18.15 7.47
CA PRO A 127 1.50 -19.40 8.21
C PRO A 127 2.97 -19.61 8.61
N ASP A 128 3.93 -19.24 7.74
CA ASP A 128 5.35 -19.63 7.88
C ASP A 128 6.25 -18.45 8.27
N SER A 129 5.79 -17.59 9.19
CA SER A 129 6.48 -16.34 9.52
C SER A 129 7.21 -16.34 10.86
N ALA A 130 7.08 -17.40 11.69
CA ALA A 130 7.67 -17.43 13.03
C ALA A 130 9.19 -17.17 13.01
N TRP A 131 9.92 -17.84 12.11
CA TRP A 131 11.36 -17.65 11.94
C TRP A 131 11.74 -16.22 11.49
N ILE A 132 10.82 -15.53 10.81
CA ILE A 132 11.04 -14.13 10.36
C ILE A 132 11.05 -13.21 11.58
N LEU A 133 10.07 -13.36 12.48
CA LEU A 133 9.99 -12.54 13.68
C LEU A 133 11.15 -12.83 14.62
N GLU A 134 11.53 -14.08 14.80
CA GLU A 134 12.70 -14.48 15.59
C GLU A 134 13.98 -13.82 15.06
N ARG A 135 14.23 -13.91 13.76
CA ARG A 135 15.38 -13.28 13.11
C ARG A 135 15.37 -11.76 13.25
N GLN A 136 14.19 -11.14 13.21
CA GLN A 136 14.04 -9.70 13.38
C GLN A 136 14.32 -9.31 14.84
N ASN A 137 13.82 -10.06 15.83
CA ASN A 137 14.14 -9.86 17.25
C ASN A 137 15.65 -9.94 17.50
N GLN A 138 16.31 -10.95 16.96
CA GLN A 138 17.78 -11.06 17.05
C GLN A 138 18.48 -9.81 16.46
N SER A 139 17.98 -9.28 15.35
CA SER A 139 18.51 -8.08 14.72
C SER A 139 18.34 -6.85 15.63
N TRP A 140 17.17 -6.69 16.27
CA TRP A 140 16.92 -5.60 17.22
C TRP A 140 17.79 -5.70 18.48
N ASN A 141 17.95 -6.90 19.03
CA ASN A 141 18.83 -7.11 20.20
C ASN A 141 20.29 -6.73 19.92
N LEU A 142 20.73 -6.86 18.66
CA LEU A 142 22.10 -6.52 18.26
C LEU A 142 22.28 -5.04 17.89
N ARG A 143 21.25 -4.34 17.40
CA ARG A 143 21.37 -3.03 16.74
C ARG A 143 20.37 -2.00 17.20
N GLY A 144 19.41 -2.35 18.04
CA GLY A 144 18.35 -1.45 18.48
C GLY A 144 17.49 -0.95 17.31
N GLY A 145 17.01 0.28 17.42
CA GLY A 145 16.17 0.94 16.41
C GLY A 145 16.84 1.12 15.05
N ASP A 146 18.16 1.11 14.97
CA ASP A 146 18.89 1.16 13.70
C ASP A 146 18.84 -0.17 12.92
N SER A 147 18.16 -1.16 13.47
CA SER A 147 17.94 -2.43 12.81
C SER A 147 16.97 -2.29 11.65
N ARG A 148 17.46 -2.54 10.44
CA ARG A 148 16.60 -2.61 9.27
C ARG A 148 15.75 -3.86 9.28
N TRP A 149 14.59 -3.78 8.60
CA TRP A 149 13.76 -4.95 8.32
C TRP A 149 14.57 -5.98 7.51
N ARG A 150 14.82 -7.13 8.10
CA ARG A 150 15.66 -8.18 7.49
C ARG A 150 14.97 -8.91 6.35
N ASN A 151 13.67 -9.07 6.47
CA ASN A 151 12.84 -9.75 5.48
C ASN A 151 11.82 -8.77 4.89
N PRO A 152 11.46 -8.92 3.59
CA PRO A 152 10.37 -8.17 3.00
C PRO A 152 9.05 -8.48 3.71
N TRP A 153 8.21 -7.46 3.87
CA TRP A 153 6.89 -7.60 4.52
C TRP A 153 5.72 -7.20 3.60
N SER A 154 5.99 -6.92 2.30
CA SER A 154 4.95 -6.50 1.36
C SER A 154 3.85 -7.54 1.15
N ALA A 155 4.22 -8.82 1.01
CA ALA A 155 3.24 -9.89 0.85
C ALA A 155 2.47 -10.17 2.14
N ALA A 156 3.12 -10.01 3.29
CA ALA A 156 2.47 -10.12 4.60
C ALA A 156 1.46 -8.98 4.83
N PHE A 157 1.77 -7.75 4.40
CA PHE A 157 0.81 -6.64 4.40
C PHE A 157 -0.44 -6.98 3.60
N VAL A 158 -0.31 -7.42 2.34
CA VAL A 158 -1.46 -7.85 1.53
C VAL A 158 -2.20 -9.00 2.21
N SER A 159 -1.48 -9.98 2.76
CA SER A 159 -2.07 -11.10 3.48
C SER A 159 -2.89 -10.67 4.70
N TRP A 160 -2.40 -9.69 5.44
CA TRP A 160 -3.12 -9.12 6.57
C TRP A 160 -4.36 -8.35 6.14
N VAL A 161 -4.26 -7.51 5.11
CA VAL A 161 -5.42 -6.80 4.55
C VAL A 161 -6.51 -7.78 4.13
N MET A 162 -6.16 -8.87 3.45
CA MET A 162 -7.11 -9.90 3.03
C MET A 162 -7.71 -10.65 4.24
N CYS A 163 -6.88 -10.95 5.26
CA CYS A 163 -7.31 -11.56 6.51
C CYS A 163 -8.37 -10.70 7.22
N GLU A 164 -8.11 -9.42 7.41
CA GLU A 164 -9.04 -8.49 8.06
C GLU A 164 -10.27 -8.15 7.22
N SER A 165 -10.20 -8.38 5.92
CA SER A 165 -11.34 -8.18 5.01
C SER A 165 -12.25 -9.41 4.87
N GLY A 166 -11.98 -10.51 5.59
CA GLY A 166 -12.82 -11.70 5.57
C GLY A 166 -12.33 -12.82 4.65
N LEU A 167 -11.13 -12.71 4.10
CA LEU A 167 -10.48 -13.76 3.30
C LEU A 167 -9.48 -14.57 4.14
N GLY A 168 -9.93 -14.98 5.34
CA GLY A 168 -9.11 -15.77 6.26
C GLY A 168 -8.92 -17.24 5.86
N ASP A 169 -9.80 -17.79 5.03
CA ASP A 169 -9.68 -19.16 4.51
C ASP A 169 -8.61 -19.20 3.41
N PHE A 170 -7.64 -20.11 3.55
CA PHE A 170 -6.56 -20.32 2.57
C PHE A 170 -7.05 -20.78 1.20
N ASN A 171 -8.18 -21.47 1.12
CA ASN A 171 -8.78 -21.84 -0.16
C ASN A 171 -9.30 -20.60 -0.90
N ARG A 172 -9.69 -19.57 -0.17
CA ARG A 172 -10.12 -18.30 -0.76
C ARG A 172 -8.95 -17.39 -1.09
N PHE A 173 -7.95 -17.30 -0.21
CA PHE A 173 -6.75 -16.53 -0.43
C PHE A 173 -5.53 -17.15 0.27
N GLN A 174 -4.54 -17.55 -0.51
CA GLN A 174 -3.30 -18.19 -0.03
C GLN A 174 -2.38 -17.15 0.62
N ARG A 175 -2.68 -16.75 1.86
CA ARG A 175 -1.84 -15.83 2.62
C ARG A 175 -0.43 -16.36 2.77
N SER A 176 0.58 -15.51 2.50
CA SER A 176 1.98 -15.92 2.50
C SER A 176 2.90 -14.73 2.72
N VAL A 177 4.13 -15.00 3.13
CA VAL A 177 5.22 -14.03 3.17
C VAL A 177 5.79 -13.71 1.78
N ALA A 178 5.32 -14.41 0.75
CA ALA A 178 5.76 -14.24 -0.63
C ALA A 178 4.56 -14.09 -1.58
N HIS A 179 4.57 -13.05 -2.39
CA HIS A 179 3.46 -12.73 -3.32
C HIS A 179 3.17 -13.85 -4.33
N TYR A 180 4.19 -14.59 -4.75
CA TYR A 180 4.00 -15.63 -5.78
C TYR A 180 2.99 -16.70 -5.34
N SER A 181 2.82 -16.97 -4.06
CA SER A 181 1.93 -18.00 -3.56
C SER A 181 0.47 -17.73 -3.95
N TYR A 182 -0.04 -16.54 -3.73
CA TYR A 182 -1.41 -16.19 -4.11
C TYR A 182 -1.56 -15.80 -5.57
N ILE A 183 -0.45 -15.40 -6.25
CA ILE A 183 -0.45 -15.29 -7.72
C ILE A 183 -0.69 -16.67 -8.33
N ASP A 184 0.02 -17.70 -7.86
CA ASP A 184 -0.13 -19.07 -8.32
C ASP A 184 -1.52 -19.62 -8.06
N GLN A 185 -2.07 -19.37 -6.86
CA GLN A 185 -3.45 -19.72 -6.55
C GLN A 185 -4.44 -19.09 -7.55
N ALA A 186 -4.30 -17.81 -7.84
CA ALA A 186 -5.18 -17.12 -8.79
C ALA A 186 -5.02 -17.60 -10.24
N ILE A 187 -3.82 -18.00 -10.66
CA ILE A 187 -3.57 -18.63 -11.96
C ILE A 187 -4.25 -20.00 -12.03
N MET A 188 -4.12 -20.82 -10.99
CA MET A 188 -4.76 -22.12 -10.91
C MET A 188 -6.28 -22.00 -10.86
N SER A 189 -6.80 -21.00 -10.15
CA SER A 189 -8.23 -20.69 -10.12
C SER A 189 -8.81 -20.45 -11.51
N ARG A 190 -8.09 -19.75 -12.38
CA ARG A 190 -8.50 -19.56 -13.77
C ARG A 190 -8.54 -20.88 -14.55
N ALA A 191 -7.58 -21.78 -14.29
CA ALA A 191 -7.46 -23.05 -15.01
C ALA A 191 -8.54 -24.07 -14.62
N THR A 192 -9.06 -23.97 -13.40
CA THR A 192 -10.05 -24.88 -12.83
C THR A 192 -11.41 -24.20 -12.72
N ALA A 193 -12.23 -24.13 -13.71
CA ALA A 193 -13.49 -23.37 -13.79
C ALA A 193 -14.43 -23.38 -12.53
N ASN A 194 -14.04 -24.02 -11.44
CA ASN A 194 -14.81 -24.17 -10.21
C ASN A 194 -13.96 -23.86 -8.97
N SER A 195 -13.32 -22.69 -8.96
CA SER A 195 -12.46 -22.29 -7.85
C SER A 195 -13.21 -21.57 -6.74
N VAL A 196 -12.98 -21.95 -5.48
CA VAL A 196 -13.36 -21.18 -4.29
C VAL A 196 -12.46 -19.97 -4.03
N SER A 197 -11.37 -19.82 -4.79
CA SER A 197 -10.47 -18.68 -4.68
C SER A 197 -11.20 -17.37 -4.88
N ALA A 198 -10.90 -16.38 -4.03
CA ALA A 198 -11.48 -15.05 -4.19
C ALA A 198 -10.88 -14.28 -5.39
N PHE A 199 -9.74 -14.71 -5.91
CA PHE A 199 -9.07 -14.06 -7.04
C PHE A 199 -8.87 -15.01 -8.22
N VAL A 200 -9.02 -14.45 -9.43
CA VAL A 200 -8.69 -15.10 -10.70
C VAL A 200 -7.68 -14.25 -11.44
N ALA A 201 -6.60 -14.87 -11.95
CA ALA A 201 -5.54 -14.15 -12.63
C ALA A 201 -5.81 -13.96 -14.12
N PHE A 202 -5.52 -12.76 -14.62
CA PHE A 202 -5.60 -12.36 -16.03
C PHE A 202 -4.32 -11.63 -16.43
N ASP A 203 -4.01 -11.63 -17.72
CA ASP A 203 -3.03 -10.70 -18.25
C ASP A 203 -3.53 -9.26 -18.09
N VAL A 204 -2.61 -8.32 -17.89
CA VAL A 204 -2.98 -6.91 -17.71
C VAL A 204 -3.63 -6.37 -18.98
N GLY A 205 -4.83 -5.79 -18.84
CA GLY A 205 -5.64 -5.30 -19.96
C GLY A 205 -6.66 -6.31 -20.50
N GLU A 206 -6.66 -7.56 -20.04
CA GLU A 206 -7.64 -8.57 -20.46
C GLU A 206 -9.01 -8.39 -19.79
N LYS A 207 -9.02 -7.82 -18.60
CA LYS A 207 -10.23 -7.53 -17.82
C LYS A 207 -10.18 -6.11 -17.26
N LEU A 208 -11.39 -5.53 -17.06
CA LEU A 208 -11.52 -4.25 -16.37
C LEU A 208 -10.90 -4.34 -14.96
N ILE A 209 -10.02 -3.41 -14.66
CA ILE A 209 -9.42 -3.26 -13.34
C ILE A 209 -10.42 -2.52 -12.44
N GLU A 210 -10.55 -2.95 -11.19
CA GLU A 210 -11.43 -2.34 -10.20
C GLU A 210 -10.75 -2.18 -8.84
N PRO A 211 -11.22 -1.25 -7.99
CA PRO A 211 -10.75 -1.17 -6.62
C PRO A 211 -10.88 -2.50 -5.87
N GLY A 212 -9.85 -2.87 -5.11
CA GLY A 212 -9.74 -4.17 -4.42
C GLY A 212 -9.04 -5.26 -5.23
N ASP A 213 -8.84 -5.10 -6.54
CA ASP A 213 -8.02 -5.99 -7.35
C ASP A 213 -6.53 -5.88 -6.97
N LEU A 214 -5.71 -6.85 -7.36
CA LEU A 214 -4.26 -6.78 -7.20
C LEU A 214 -3.56 -6.65 -8.55
N LEU A 215 -2.60 -5.74 -8.65
CA LEU A 215 -1.72 -5.63 -9.80
C LEU A 215 -0.30 -6.05 -9.41
N CYS A 216 0.27 -7.01 -10.17
CA CYS A 216 1.50 -7.68 -9.79
C CYS A 216 2.60 -7.57 -10.86
N ARG A 217 3.85 -7.42 -10.39
CA ARG A 217 5.07 -7.43 -11.21
C ARG A 217 6.05 -8.51 -10.77
N GLY A 218 6.84 -9.00 -11.69
CA GLY A 218 8.02 -9.81 -11.43
C GLY A 218 9.28 -8.94 -11.21
N SER A 219 10.22 -9.46 -10.47
CA SER A 219 11.54 -8.83 -10.30
C SER A 219 12.69 -9.81 -10.55
N ARG A 220 12.50 -11.09 -10.22
CA ARG A 220 13.46 -12.19 -10.49
C ARG A 220 12.70 -13.52 -10.43
N PRO A 221 12.40 -14.17 -11.55
CA PRO A 221 12.53 -13.60 -12.89
C PRO A 221 11.59 -12.41 -13.13
N GLU A 222 11.87 -11.63 -14.16
CA GLU A 222 10.99 -10.57 -14.64
C GLU A 222 10.00 -11.19 -15.63
N TYR A 223 8.76 -11.40 -15.16
CA TYR A 223 7.70 -11.93 -16.00
C TYR A 223 7.08 -10.83 -16.85
N GLN A 224 6.76 -11.16 -18.12
CA GLN A 224 6.03 -10.29 -19.03
C GLN A 224 4.56 -10.70 -19.14
N THR A 225 4.25 -11.98 -18.94
CA THR A 225 2.92 -12.57 -19.11
C THR A 225 2.60 -13.56 -17.99
N LEU A 226 1.31 -13.86 -17.82
CA LEU A 226 0.87 -14.94 -16.94
C LEU A 226 1.35 -16.32 -17.39
N ALA A 227 1.49 -16.54 -18.72
CA ALA A 227 1.94 -17.80 -19.26
C ALA A 227 3.35 -18.15 -18.77
N GLU A 228 4.25 -17.17 -18.69
CA GLU A 228 5.61 -17.36 -18.14
C GLU A 228 5.56 -17.78 -16.68
N ARG A 229 4.73 -17.13 -15.83
CA ARG A 229 4.58 -17.52 -14.44
C ARG A 229 3.91 -18.89 -14.30
N ARG A 230 2.91 -19.18 -15.12
CA ARG A 230 2.19 -20.47 -15.12
C ARG A 230 3.13 -21.65 -15.35
N SER A 231 4.15 -21.51 -16.19
CA SER A 231 5.15 -22.54 -16.40
C SER A 231 6.04 -22.80 -15.19
N GLN A 232 5.99 -21.95 -14.18
CA GLN A 232 6.82 -21.98 -12.97
C GLN A 232 6.00 -22.00 -11.68
N ILE A 233 4.75 -22.48 -11.72
CA ILE A 233 3.91 -22.61 -10.52
C ILE A 233 4.63 -23.42 -9.44
N GLY A 234 4.58 -22.93 -8.20
CA GLY A 234 5.28 -23.54 -7.05
C GLY A 234 6.76 -23.20 -6.93
N VAL A 235 7.37 -22.64 -7.97
CA VAL A 235 8.76 -22.19 -7.92
C VAL A 235 8.84 -20.83 -7.27
N GLY A 236 9.73 -20.67 -6.29
CA GLY A 236 9.95 -19.40 -5.59
C GLY A 236 10.36 -18.29 -6.56
N ALA A 237 9.70 -17.13 -6.45
CA ALA A 237 9.96 -15.98 -7.30
C ALA A 237 9.88 -14.67 -6.50
N ARG A 238 10.69 -13.67 -6.88
CA ARG A 238 10.57 -12.31 -6.34
C ARG A 238 9.54 -11.55 -7.13
N THR A 239 8.33 -11.53 -6.62
CA THR A 239 7.20 -10.77 -7.17
C THR A 239 6.75 -9.71 -6.17
N HIS A 240 5.92 -8.78 -6.62
CA HIS A 240 5.31 -7.76 -5.78
C HIS A 240 3.94 -7.42 -6.34
N CYS A 241 2.94 -7.37 -5.46
CA CYS A 241 1.59 -6.95 -5.79
C CYS A 241 1.19 -5.76 -4.93
N ASP A 242 0.43 -4.86 -5.52
CA ASP A 242 -0.20 -3.72 -4.85
C ASP A 242 -1.72 -3.81 -5.03
N ILE A 243 -2.47 -3.27 -4.07
CA ILE A 243 -3.94 -3.26 -4.04
C ILE A 243 -4.43 -2.04 -4.81
N VAL A 244 -5.32 -2.23 -5.78
CA VAL A 244 -5.96 -1.14 -6.52
C VAL A 244 -6.91 -0.39 -5.60
N ILE A 245 -6.78 0.94 -5.55
CA ILE A 245 -7.59 1.81 -4.70
C ILE A 245 -8.52 2.70 -5.53
N LYS A 246 -8.03 3.25 -6.64
CA LYS A 246 -8.78 4.16 -7.49
C LYS A 246 -8.27 4.10 -8.92
N LEU A 247 -9.18 4.21 -9.88
CA LEU A 247 -8.87 4.50 -11.27
C LEU A 247 -9.21 5.97 -11.54
N ASP A 248 -8.23 6.75 -11.95
CA ASP A 248 -8.37 8.17 -12.30
C ASP A 248 -8.25 8.29 -13.83
N SER A 249 -9.38 8.10 -14.49
CA SER A 249 -9.46 8.06 -15.96
C SER A 249 -9.11 9.41 -16.59
N ASP A 250 -9.50 10.51 -15.96
CA ASP A 250 -9.27 11.87 -16.47
C ASP A 250 -7.77 12.20 -16.52
N LYS A 251 -7.03 11.74 -15.51
CA LYS A 251 -5.58 11.93 -15.41
C LYS A 251 -4.77 10.75 -15.94
N LYS A 252 -5.43 9.76 -16.53
CA LYS A 252 -4.80 8.54 -17.08
C LYS A 252 -3.82 7.90 -16.09
N ARG A 253 -4.29 7.59 -14.89
CA ARG A 253 -3.47 7.00 -13.82
C ARG A 253 -4.27 6.04 -12.96
N ILE A 254 -3.56 5.10 -12.33
CA ILE A 254 -4.12 4.13 -11.40
C ILE A 254 -3.42 4.29 -10.05
N LEU A 255 -4.22 4.41 -8.99
CA LEU A 255 -3.75 4.55 -7.62
C LEU A 255 -3.76 3.19 -6.94
N LEU A 256 -2.63 2.82 -6.35
CA LEU A 256 -2.40 1.54 -5.68
C LEU A 256 -1.84 1.76 -4.28
N ILE A 257 -2.18 0.91 -3.33
CA ILE A 257 -1.49 0.86 -2.03
C ILE A 257 -0.70 -0.44 -1.92
N GLY A 258 0.58 -0.30 -1.54
CA GLY A 258 1.48 -1.42 -1.31
C GLY A 258 2.26 -1.30 -0.02
N GLY A 259 2.49 -2.45 0.63
CA GLY A 259 3.39 -2.55 1.77
C GLY A 259 4.84 -2.67 1.36
N ASN A 260 5.76 -2.20 2.21
CA ASN A 260 7.21 -2.22 1.98
C ASN A 260 7.66 -1.51 0.69
N VAL A 261 6.88 -0.55 0.24
CA VAL A 261 7.24 0.33 -0.87
C VAL A 261 8.24 1.36 -0.34
N ARG A 262 9.55 1.13 -0.60
CA ARG A 262 10.62 1.91 0.01
C ARG A 262 10.48 1.96 1.56
N ALA A 263 10.23 0.79 2.16
CA ALA A 263 10.08 0.56 3.60
C ALA A 263 8.79 1.10 4.27
N TRP A 264 7.81 1.60 3.51
CA TRP A 264 6.56 2.17 4.00
C TRP A 264 5.32 1.47 3.41
N VAL A 265 4.16 1.71 4.00
CA VAL A 265 2.90 1.56 3.27
C VAL A 265 2.69 2.85 2.47
N ARG A 266 2.69 2.75 1.14
CA ARG A 266 2.60 3.92 0.26
C ARG A 266 1.49 3.81 -0.76
N LEU A 267 0.90 4.97 -1.03
CA LEU A 267 0.10 5.17 -2.22
C LEU A 267 1.05 5.33 -3.42
N LYS A 268 0.90 4.47 -4.42
CA LYS A 268 1.61 4.55 -5.69
C LYS A 268 0.68 5.10 -6.76
N ILE A 269 1.16 6.04 -7.53
CA ILE A 269 0.44 6.56 -8.69
C ILE A 269 1.15 6.02 -9.94
N LEU A 270 0.48 5.11 -10.66
CA LEU A 270 1.03 4.55 -11.89
C LEU A 270 0.50 5.32 -13.10
N PRO A 271 1.34 5.55 -14.13
CA PRO A 271 0.86 6.01 -15.41
C PRO A 271 0.00 4.92 -16.06
N ALA A 272 -1.07 5.35 -16.71
CA ALA A 272 -2.00 4.46 -17.39
C ALA A 272 -2.41 5.05 -18.73
N ASP A 273 -3.01 4.22 -19.59
CA ASP A 273 -3.64 4.66 -20.83
C ASP A 273 -4.84 3.75 -21.16
N PHE A 274 -5.68 4.16 -22.09
CA PHE A 274 -6.80 3.36 -22.51
C PHE A 274 -6.34 2.26 -23.50
N SER A 275 -6.75 1.02 -23.23
CA SER A 275 -6.59 -0.09 -24.17
C SER A 275 -7.54 0.08 -25.36
N ASN A 276 -7.35 -0.74 -26.39
CA ASN A 276 -8.27 -0.79 -27.56
C ASN A 276 -9.70 -1.17 -27.18
N GLN A 277 -9.90 -1.76 -25.99
CA GLN A 277 -11.23 -2.12 -25.46
C GLN A 277 -11.82 -0.99 -24.58
N GLY A 278 -11.14 0.14 -24.46
CA GLY A 278 -11.56 1.27 -23.61
C GLY A 278 -11.29 1.10 -22.13
N PHE A 279 -10.54 0.07 -21.71
CA PHE A 279 -10.16 -0.13 -20.31
C PHE A 279 -8.93 0.72 -19.96
N LEU A 280 -8.94 1.37 -18.80
CA LEU A 280 -7.75 2.02 -18.26
C LEU A 280 -6.78 0.95 -17.78
N VAL A 281 -5.58 0.91 -18.36
CA VAL A 281 -4.54 -0.09 -18.07
C VAL A 281 -3.22 0.60 -17.75
N PRO A 282 -2.43 0.07 -16.80
CA PRO A 282 -1.12 0.63 -16.50
C PRO A 282 -0.17 0.45 -17.69
N VAL A 283 0.60 1.48 -17.98
CA VAL A 283 1.67 1.42 -18.98
C VAL A 283 3.03 1.15 -18.31
N PRO A 284 4.04 0.68 -19.06
CA PRO A 284 5.39 0.49 -18.52
C PRO A 284 5.95 1.78 -17.90
N TYR A 285 6.70 1.64 -16.82
CA TYR A 285 7.31 2.75 -16.10
C TYR A 285 8.66 2.32 -15.50
N ASN A 286 9.66 3.15 -15.60
CA ASN A 286 10.99 2.93 -15.02
C ASN A 286 11.58 1.55 -15.39
N GLY A 287 11.42 1.13 -16.64
CA GLY A 287 11.83 -0.19 -17.15
C GLY A 287 11.13 -1.35 -16.45
N ARG A 288 9.90 -1.18 -15.98
CA ARG A 288 9.11 -2.20 -15.29
C ARG A 288 7.75 -2.36 -15.93
N ARG A 289 7.27 -3.60 -15.92
CA ARG A 289 5.93 -3.95 -16.40
C ARG A 289 5.18 -4.75 -15.33
N LEU A 290 3.87 -4.56 -15.28
CA LEU A 290 2.97 -5.46 -14.55
C LEU A 290 2.62 -6.63 -15.49
N PHE A 291 2.66 -7.84 -14.97
CA PHE A 291 2.39 -9.05 -15.77
C PHE A 291 1.08 -9.73 -15.37
N ALA A 292 0.57 -9.46 -14.19
CA ALA A 292 -0.63 -10.11 -13.69
C ALA A 292 -1.61 -9.11 -13.07
N HIS A 293 -2.87 -9.26 -13.45
CA HIS A 293 -4.04 -8.68 -12.83
C HIS A 293 -4.80 -9.79 -12.11
N LEU A 294 -4.82 -9.76 -10.77
CA LEU A 294 -5.63 -10.67 -9.97
C LEU A 294 -6.98 -9.99 -9.73
N LYS A 295 -7.97 -10.44 -10.47
CA LYS A 295 -9.34 -9.93 -10.42
C LYS A 295 -10.07 -10.51 -9.22
N LEU A 296 -10.56 -9.67 -8.31
CA LEU A 296 -11.36 -10.08 -7.18
C LEU A 296 -12.77 -10.50 -7.64
N GLN A 297 -13.21 -11.67 -7.22
CA GLN A 297 -14.54 -12.20 -7.48
C GLN A 297 -15.49 -11.73 -6.38
N ALA A 298 -15.90 -10.48 -6.45
CA ALA A 298 -16.82 -9.84 -5.52
C ALA A 298 -17.62 -8.74 -6.24
N ASP A 299 -18.73 -8.36 -5.67
CA ASP A 299 -19.59 -7.30 -6.20
C ASP A 299 -18.78 -6.01 -6.40
N GLU A 300 -19.18 -5.23 -7.37
CA GLU A 300 -18.62 -3.91 -7.63
C GLU A 300 -18.77 -3.01 -6.40
N VAL A 301 -17.85 -2.07 -6.27
CA VAL A 301 -17.90 -1.06 -5.23
C VAL A 301 -18.35 0.27 -5.84
N GLU A 302 -19.02 1.08 -5.03
CA GLU A 302 -19.47 2.41 -5.45
C GLU A 302 -18.34 3.31 -5.92
N ASN A 303 -18.66 4.20 -6.84
CA ASN A 303 -17.75 5.28 -7.23
C ASN A 303 -17.41 6.15 -6.00
N GLY A 304 -16.16 6.59 -5.94
CA GLY A 304 -15.70 7.42 -4.82
C GLY A 304 -15.36 6.62 -3.54
N VAL A 305 -15.20 5.31 -3.60
CA VAL A 305 -14.80 4.48 -2.45
C VAL A 305 -13.52 4.99 -1.76
N PHE A 306 -12.60 5.57 -2.51
CA PHE A 306 -11.37 6.17 -1.98
C PHE A 306 -11.68 7.42 -1.16
N GLU A 307 -12.39 8.38 -1.75
CA GLU A 307 -12.78 9.65 -1.11
C GLU A 307 -13.70 9.43 0.09
N ASN A 308 -14.57 8.43 0.00
CA ASN A 308 -15.52 8.07 1.06
C ASN A 308 -14.94 7.09 2.10
N SER A 309 -13.66 6.74 2.01
CA SER A 309 -13.05 5.90 3.02
C SER A 309 -12.98 6.63 4.38
N PRO A 310 -13.22 5.93 5.50
CA PRO A 310 -13.25 6.58 6.81
C PRO A 310 -11.97 7.37 7.14
N SER A 311 -10.80 6.85 6.76
CA SER A 311 -9.53 7.52 7.03
C SER A 311 -9.31 8.78 6.20
N VAL A 312 -9.73 8.79 4.92
CA VAL A 312 -9.68 9.99 4.07
C VAL A 312 -10.69 11.02 4.57
N GLN A 313 -11.91 10.59 4.93
CA GLN A 313 -12.92 11.48 5.51
C GLN A 313 -12.41 12.11 6.82
N ASN A 314 -11.79 11.33 7.70
CA ASN A 314 -11.21 11.86 8.94
C ASN A 314 -10.08 12.87 8.69
N LEU A 315 -9.26 12.65 7.65
CA LEU A 315 -8.23 13.60 7.24
C LEU A 315 -8.82 14.92 6.76
N LEU A 316 -9.79 14.87 5.84
CA LEU A 316 -10.31 16.05 5.15
C LEU A 316 -11.30 16.84 6.01
N CYS A 317 -12.05 16.17 6.88
CA CYS A 317 -13.10 16.77 7.68
C CYS A 317 -12.66 17.03 9.13
N GLY A 318 -11.48 16.53 9.53
CA GLY A 318 -10.94 16.69 10.89
C GLY A 318 -10.23 18.02 11.16
N GLY A 319 -10.26 18.98 10.22
CA GLY A 319 -9.62 20.29 10.38
C GLY A 319 -8.08 20.25 10.34
N TYR A 320 -7.51 19.24 9.75
CA TYR A 320 -6.07 19.13 9.59
C TYR A 320 -5.59 19.91 8.37
N ASP A 321 -4.53 20.71 8.53
CA ASP A 321 -3.84 21.43 7.44
C ASP A 321 -3.02 20.48 6.55
N PHE A 322 -3.57 19.33 6.23
CA PHE A 322 -2.92 18.36 5.36
C PHE A 322 -3.66 18.27 4.03
N TYR A 323 -2.93 18.50 2.96
CA TYR A 323 -3.47 18.57 1.61
C TYR A 323 -2.89 17.46 0.73
N LEU A 324 -3.76 16.72 0.05
CA LEU A 324 -3.39 15.71 -0.96
C LEU A 324 -3.65 16.27 -2.37
N PRO A 325 -2.83 17.23 -2.86
CA PRO A 325 -3.10 17.95 -4.09
C PRO A 325 -3.18 16.99 -5.27
N GLY A 326 -4.26 17.14 -6.02
CA GLY A 326 -4.46 16.40 -7.25
C GLY A 326 -4.71 14.89 -7.09
N ILE A 327 -4.82 14.36 -5.86
CA ILE A 327 -5.15 12.96 -5.58
C ILE A 327 -6.62 12.82 -5.23
N ILE A 328 -7.13 13.72 -4.41
CA ILE A 328 -8.53 13.78 -4.01
C ILE A 328 -9.23 14.83 -4.86
N ASP A 329 -10.41 14.50 -5.34
CA ASP A 329 -11.35 15.49 -5.88
C ASP A 329 -12.11 16.11 -4.70
N GLU A 330 -11.73 17.35 -4.35
CA GLU A 330 -12.32 18.08 -3.23
C GLU A 330 -13.83 18.28 -3.39
N ASN A 331 -14.32 18.35 -4.64
CA ASN A 331 -15.75 18.50 -4.92
C ASN A 331 -16.54 17.21 -4.64
N SER A 332 -15.86 16.08 -4.56
CA SER A 332 -16.46 14.77 -4.27
C SER A 332 -16.57 14.47 -2.78
N VAL A 333 -15.89 15.26 -1.93
CA VAL A 333 -15.86 15.06 -0.47
C VAL A 333 -17.04 15.75 0.18
N LYS A 334 -17.96 14.96 0.71
CA LYS A 334 -19.08 15.46 1.54
C LYS A 334 -18.73 15.25 3.01
N CYS A 335 -18.19 16.26 3.66
CA CYS A 335 -18.00 16.21 5.10
C CYS A 335 -19.35 16.14 5.81
N VAL A 336 -19.75 14.97 6.22
CA VAL A 336 -20.86 14.79 7.15
C VAL A 336 -20.28 15.02 8.55
N LEU A 337 -20.31 16.26 9.00
CA LEU A 337 -19.95 16.60 10.38
C LEU A 337 -20.90 15.82 11.31
N GLN A 338 -20.45 14.70 11.82
CA GLN A 338 -21.04 14.13 13.01
C GLN A 338 -20.55 14.98 14.20
N VAL A 339 -21.23 16.11 14.44
CA VAL A 339 -21.22 16.74 15.74
C VAL A 339 -21.89 15.74 16.67
N LYS A 340 -21.11 14.94 17.38
CA LYS A 340 -21.58 14.27 18.59
C LYS A 340 -21.41 15.29 19.72
N ASP A 341 -22.54 15.88 20.16
CA ASP A 341 -22.68 16.54 21.44
C ASP A 341 -22.31 15.59 22.59
#